data_291f17deefa49e8febad0ca6847df558
#
_entry.id   291f17deefa49e8febad0ca6847df558
#
_cell.length_a   1.000
_cell.length_b   1.000
_cell.length_c   1.000
_cell.angle_alpha   90.00
_cell.angle_beta   90.00
_cell.angle_gamma   90.00
#
_symmetry.space_group_name_H-M   'P 1'
#
loop_
_entity.id
_entity.type
_entity.pdbx_description
1 polymer ?
#
loop_
_entity_poly.entity_id
_entity_poly.type
_entity_poly.pdbx_seq_one_letter_code
_entity_poly.pdbx_strand_id
1 'polypeptide(L)'
;EFRDDALYITLKDAGLADERAVAKLPDAVSVSLHRGRLTVRFGNSEQKEEVPFMANNEKMINEILRAIGGKENIVSATHCITRLRFLVDAKKADIETVKKIDGVVGCVYKAGQFQVIIGPHVNEVYNDLIQVTGLKNEPAVDAEPEEAEEKKNLFSRLVDTMAGIVMPMIGPLAGAGMIKAILSLLTQFALVSKESQTYQLFYLVADGVFYYMPFFLAFSAGKKFKCNPYLSLIFAAMLVHPNYIALKTAGEAVKLFGSLPVTMASYTSSVVPIILIVYFQSIVEKFFSKITPKAIKVFFVPMITILITVPVGYVVLGPLGSIVGTYLAKGFTALDAYAGWLVPMLVGGLCPLLVMTGMHYALGSAQTIQRATMGYATILAPGMVCSNMAQSAATFGVALKSKNEEIKTLASTVGITALCGITEPTLYGIGLKYKTPLYSAMAGGALGGLYAGIMHVKQWAYGTSTIFALPVYLGEDNSFVHICIAVAIAMVSALIISYITFKDPVQEK
;
A
#
# COMPACT_ATOMS: atom_id res chain seq x y z
N GLU A 1 -24.07 4.64 -31.42
CA GLU A 1 -24.18 4.03 -30.12
C GLU A 1 -24.38 5.14 -29.09
N PHE A 2 -25.43 5.05 -28.27
CA PHE A 2 -25.74 6.03 -27.22
C PHE A 2 -25.28 5.44 -25.86
N ARG A 3 -24.40 6.14 -25.14
CA ARG A 3 -23.91 5.78 -23.80
C ARG A 3 -23.62 7.04 -23.01
N ASP A 4 -23.96 7.05 -21.72
CA ASP A 4 -23.61 8.13 -20.78
C ASP A 4 -23.91 9.54 -21.32
N ASP A 5 -25.13 9.75 -21.81
CA ASP A 5 -25.61 11.00 -22.41
C ASP A 5 -24.79 11.49 -23.62
N ALA A 6 -24.06 10.59 -24.26
CA ALA A 6 -23.32 10.87 -25.48
C ALA A 6 -23.69 9.94 -26.64
N LEU A 7 -23.84 10.50 -27.82
CA LEU A 7 -24.04 9.77 -29.09
C LEU A 7 -22.69 9.60 -29.80
N TYR A 8 -22.29 8.34 -30.01
CA TYR A 8 -21.07 7.98 -30.72
C TYR A 8 -21.38 7.52 -32.13
N ILE A 9 -20.89 8.23 -33.12
CA ILE A 9 -21.07 7.90 -34.54
C ILE A 9 -19.70 7.62 -35.16
N THR A 10 -19.50 6.43 -35.69
CA THR A 10 -18.29 6.11 -36.46
C THR A 10 -18.54 6.45 -37.92
N LEU A 11 -17.73 7.33 -38.47
CA LEU A 11 -17.87 7.79 -39.87
C LEU A 11 -17.00 6.93 -40.77
N LYS A 12 -17.54 6.59 -41.96
CA LYS A 12 -16.76 5.94 -43.02
C LYS A 12 -15.78 6.92 -43.67
N ASP A 13 -16.18 8.20 -43.75
CA ASP A 13 -15.35 9.28 -44.23
C ASP A 13 -15.48 10.49 -43.28
N ALA A 14 -14.37 10.79 -42.58
CA ALA A 14 -14.34 11.89 -41.61
C ALA A 14 -14.42 13.30 -42.29
N GLY A 15 -14.09 13.41 -43.57
CA GLY A 15 -14.14 14.66 -44.32
C GLY A 15 -15.55 15.14 -44.63
N LEU A 16 -16.55 14.29 -44.45
CA LEU A 16 -17.99 14.64 -44.68
C LEU A 16 -18.69 15.13 -43.41
N ALA A 17 -18.01 15.17 -42.27
CA ALA A 17 -18.60 15.61 -41.01
C ALA A 17 -18.56 17.13 -40.86
N ASP A 18 -19.75 17.76 -40.83
CA ASP A 18 -19.87 19.16 -40.46
C ASP A 18 -20.16 19.30 -38.95
N GLU A 19 -19.09 19.43 -38.19
CA GLU A 19 -19.16 19.61 -36.72
C GLU A 19 -19.99 20.85 -36.35
N ARG A 20 -19.95 21.91 -37.14
CA ARG A 20 -20.70 23.16 -36.89
C ARG A 20 -22.19 22.98 -37.09
N ALA A 21 -22.60 22.14 -38.04
CA ALA A 21 -23.99 21.82 -38.25
C ALA A 21 -24.53 20.94 -37.13
N VAL A 22 -23.74 19.95 -36.67
CA VAL A 22 -24.10 19.05 -35.56
C VAL A 22 -24.15 19.80 -34.23
N ALA A 23 -23.27 20.76 -33.99
CA ALA A 23 -23.27 21.60 -32.80
C ALA A 23 -24.49 22.53 -32.66
N LYS A 24 -25.29 22.69 -33.73
CA LYS A 24 -26.56 23.46 -33.75
C LYS A 24 -27.78 22.61 -33.38
N LEU A 25 -27.61 21.31 -33.13
CA LEU A 25 -28.73 20.47 -32.70
C LEU A 25 -29.22 20.90 -31.31
N PRO A 26 -30.56 20.88 -31.09
CA PRO A 26 -31.11 21.16 -29.75
C PRO A 26 -30.49 20.26 -28.72
N ASP A 27 -30.13 20.83 -27.57
CA ASP A 27 -29.53 20.16 -26.42
C ASP A 27 -28.11 19.57 -26.62
N ALA A 28 -27.44 19.83 -27.73
CA ALA A 28 -26.03 19.46 -27.92
C ALA A 28 -25.13 20.41 -27.13
N VAL A 29 -24.48 19.89 -26.10
CA VAL A 29 -23.55 20.64 -25.21
C VAL A 29 -22.14 20.66 -25.78
N SER A 30 -21.68 19.54 -26.35
CA SER A 30 -20.38 19.50 -27.02
C SER A 30 -20.37 18.52 -28.20
N VAL A 31 -19.59 18.87 -29.22
CA VAL A 31 -19.36 18.07 -30.42
C VAL A 31 -17.86 17.97 -30.66
N SER A 32 -17.36 16.76 -30.84
CA SER A 32 -15.95 16.52 -31.17
C SER A 32 -15.77 15.39 -32.18
N LEU A 33 -14.85 15.58 -33.12
CA LEU A 33 -14.47 14.57 -34.10
C LEU A 33 -13.03 14.13 -33.84
N HIS A 34 -12.83 12.85 -33.49
CA HIS A 34 -11.52 12.30 -33.27
C HIS A 34 -11.36 10.94 -33.95
N ARG A 35 -10.33 10.78 -34.79
CA ARG A 35 -10.02 9.55 -35.53
C ARG A 35 -11.23 8.90 -36.23
N GLY A 36 -12.07 9.70 -36.89
CA GLY A 36 -13.24 9.22 -37.62
C GLY A 36 -14.44 8.86 -36.74
N ARG A 37 -14.42 9.19 -35.45
CA ARG A 37 -15.54 9.05 -34.52
C ARG A 37 -16.05 10.42 -34.13
N LEU A 38 -17.31 10.71 -34.48
CA LEU A 38 -18.04 11.90 -34.06
C LEU A 38 -18.71 11.59 -32.71
N THR A 39 -18.45 12.41 -31.71
CA THR A 39 -19.06 12.33 -30.38
C THR A 39 -19.92 13.57 -30.17
N VAL A 40 -21.20 13.39 -29.88
CA VAL A 40 -22.14 14.46 -29.55
C VAL A 40 -22.64 14.19 -28.12
N ARG A 41 -22.46 15.14 -27.22
CA ARG A 41 -23.02 15.09 -25.87
C ARG A 41 -24.23 15.97 -25.76
N PHE A 42 -25.28 15.46 -25.13
CA PHE A 42 -26.52 16.15 -24.84
C PHE A 42 -26.65 16.38 -23.32
N GLY A 43 -27.19 17.52 -22.89
CA GLY A 43 -27.39 17.82 -21.49
C GLY A 43 -28.47 18.87 -21.26
N ASN A 44 -29.17 18.82 -20.13
CA ASN A 44 -30.13 19.83 -19.74
C ASN A 44 -29.40 21.12 -19.32
N SER A 45 -29.85 22.26 -19.76
CA SER A 45 -29.27 23.60 -19.62
C SER A 45 -29.25 24.19 -18.20
N GLU A 46 -29.44 23.41 -17.14
CA GLU A 46 -29.48 23.88 -15.73
C GLU A 46 -28.40 23.34 -14.82
N GLN A 47 -27.30 22.80 -15.34
CA GLN A 47 -26.14 22.51 -14.48
C GLN A 47 -25.06 23.57 -14.68
N LYS A 48 -24.87 24.37 -13.62
CA LYS A 48 -23.82 25.37 -13.47
C LYS A 48 -22.43 24.76 -13.77
N GLU A 49 -21.60 25.59 -14.40
CA GLU A 49 -20.19 25.36 -14.69
C GLU A 49 -19.46 24.65 -13.52
N GLU A 50 -19.29 23.34 -13.61
CA GLU A 50 -18.14 22.66 -13.04
C GLU A 50 -16.96 22.90 -14.00
N VAL A 51 -16.02 23.71 -13.57
CA VAL A 51 -14.73 23.89 -14.25
C VAL A 51 -14.12 22.51 -14.44
N PRO A 52 -13.76 22.07 -15.66
CA PRO A 52 -13.27 20.71 -15.87
C PRO A 52 -12.02 20.48 -15.02
N PHE A 53 -12.03 19.45 -14.19
CA PHE A 53 -10.91 19.00 -13.35
C PHE A 53 -9.59 18.89 -14.17
N MET A 54 -9.66 18.54 -15.45
CA MET A 54 -8.53 18.53 -16.39
C MET A 54 -7.88 19.91 -16.61
N ALA A 55 -8.63 21.00 -16.65
CA ALA A 55 -8.06 22.34 -16.85
C ALA A 55 -7.21 22.79 -15.64
N ASN A 56 -7.52 22.30 -14.44
CA ASN A 56 -6.78 22.62 -13.22
C ASN A 56 -5.48 21.82 -13.14
N ASN A 57 -5.48 20.55 -13.56
CA ASN A 57 -4.28 19.71 -13.60
C ASN A 57 -3.27 20.22 -14.64
N GLU A 58 -3.73 20.60 -15.82
CA GLU A 58 -2.84 21.10 -16.88
C GLU A 58 -2.13 22.39 -16.48
N LYS A 59 -2.82 23.29 -15.79
CA LYS A 59 -2.23 24.50 -15.23
C LYS A 59 -1.17 24.16 -14.18
N MET A 60 -1.50 23.34 -13.22
CA MET A 60 -0.58 22.88 -12.16
C MET A 60 0.65 22.18 -12.76
N ILE A 61 0.45 21.28 -13.74
CA ILE A 61 1.53 20.57 -14.44
C ILE A 61 2.46 21.56 -15.14
N ASN A 62 1.93 22.53 -15.87
CA ASN A 62 2.73 23.54 -16.56
C ASN A 62 3.53 24.44 -15.60
N GLU A 63 2.95 24.77 -14.44
CA GLU A 63 3.65 25.51 -13.39
C GLU A 63 4.78 24.66 -12.76
N ILE A 64 4.53 23.38 -12.49
CA ILE A 64 5.56 22.43 -12.00
C ILE A 64 6.69 22.33 -13.04
N LEU A 65 6.36 22.10 -14.31
CA LEU A 65 7.36 21.98 -15.37
C LEU A 65 8.25 23.22 -15.47
N ARG A 66 7.68 24.41 -15.39
CA ARG A 66 8.48 25.68 -15.37
C ARG A 66 9.39 25.76 -14.17
N ALA A 67 8.89 25.42 -12.98
CA ALA A 67 9.64 25.51 -11.74
C ALA A 67 10.77 24.47 -11.62
N ILE A 68 10.67 23.33 -12.32
CA ILE A 68 11.74 22.31 -12.34
C ILE A 68 12.73 22.51 -13.49
N GLY A 69 12.66 23.62 -14.22
CA GLY A 69 13.61 23.96 -15.30
C GLY A 69 13.19 23.50 -16.69
N GLY A 70 11.91 23.25 -16.91
CA GLY A 70 11.30 22.86 -18.18
C GLY A 70 11.39 21.37 -18.48
N LYS A 71 10.67 20.93 -19.53
CA LYS A 71 10.66 19.54 -19.99
C LYS A 71 12.06 19.01 -20.32
N GLU A 72 12.92 19.87 -20.81
CA GLU A 72 14.29 19.52 -21.22
C GLU A 72 15.20 19.19 -20.04
N ASN A 73 14.83 19.59 -18.83
CA ASN A 73 15.54 19.23 -17.60
C ASN A 73 15.10 17.86 -17.04
N ILE A 74 14.06 17.23 -17.59
CA ILE A 74 13.53 15.96 -17.08
C ILE A 74 14.23 14.81 -17.79
N VAL A 75 15.00 14.02 -17.05
CA VAL A 75 15.60 12.78 -17.53
C VAL A 75 14.59 11.64 -17.50
N SER A 76 13.83 11.52 -16.40
CA SER A 76 12.71 10.60 -16.27
C SER A 76 11.66 11.14 -15.30
N ALA A 77 10.42 10.71 -15.47
CA ALA A 77 9.32 11.02 -14.57
C ALA A 77 8.59 9.72 -14.21
N THR A 78 8.38 9.50 -12.91
CA THR A 78 7.62 8.38 -12.36
C THR A 78 6.69 8.90 -11.29
N HIS A 79 5.85 8.04 -10.71
CA HIS A 79 5.04 8.40 -9.56
C HIS A 79 4.97 7.25 -8.55
N CYS A 80 4.61 7.56 -7.31
CA CYS A 80 4.14 6.61 -6.31
C CYS A 80 2.67 6.93 -5.95
N ILE A 81 2.17 6.38 -4.87
CA ILE A 81 0.76 6.54 -4.45
C ILE A 81 0.35 8.00 -4.24
N THR A 82 1.30 8.89 -3.87
CA THR A 82 1.00 10.28 -3.51
C THR A 82 1.92 11.32 -4.13
N ARG A 83 2.99 10.92 -4.87
CA ARG A 83 4.03 11.84 -5.34
C ARG A 83 4.38 11.61 -6.79
N LEU A 84 4.57 12.72 -7.52
CA LEU A 84 5.34 12.73 -8.76
C LEU A 84 6.83 12.72 -8.41
N ARG A 85 7.62 11.99 -9.17
CA ARG A 85 9.07 11.86 -8.98
C ARG A 85 9.77 12.18 -10.28
N PHE A 86 10.64 13.17 -10.24
CA PHE A 86 11.41 13.62 -11.38
C PHE A 86 12.89 13.39 -11.15
N LEU A 87 13.58 12.82 -12.12
CA LEU A 87 15.03 12.87 -12.20
C LEU A 87 15.41 14.11 -13.00
N VAL A 88 15.92 15.15 -12.31
CA VAL A 88 16.25 16.46 -12.88
C VAL A 88 17.59 16.95 -12.36
N ASP A 89 18.22 17.88 -13.10
CA ASP A 89 19.34 18.66 -12.56
C ASP A 89 18.83 19.64 -11.49
N ALA A 90 19.16 19.36 -10.24
CA ALA A 90 18.70 20.12 -9.08
C ALA A 90 19.08 21.62 -9.13
N LYS A 91 20.14 21.99 -9.87
CA LYS A 91 20.57 23.39 -10.00
C LYS A 91 19.59 24.25 -10.80
N LYS A 92 18.73 23.60 -11.61
CA LYS A 92 17.72 24.25 -12.45
C LYS A 92 16.32 24.19 -11.86
N ALA A 93 16.14 23.53 -10.72
CA ALA A 93 14.83 23.29 -10.09
C ALA A 93 14.70 24.16 -8.83
N ASP A 94 13.56 24.85 -8.70
CA ASP A 94 13.23 25.71 -7.55
C ASP A 94 12.16 25.06 -6.67
N ILE A 95 12.61 24.51 -5.52
CA ILE A 95 11.75 23.85 -4.54
C ILE A 95 10.72 24.81 -3.93
N GLU A 96 11.13 26.06 -3.66
CA GLU A 96 10.25 27.01 -2.99
C GLU A 96 9.13 27.51 -3.90
N THR A 97 9.41 27.63 -5.19
CA THR A 97 8.38 27.93 -6.19
C THR A 97 7.39 26.77 -6.33
N VAL A 98 7.88 25.50 -6.38
CA VAL A 98 7.00 24.34 -6.50
C VAL A 98 6.07 24.17 -5.29
N LYS A 99 6.51 24.48 -4.07
CA LYS A 99 5.70 24.43 -2.86
C LYS A 99 4.52 25.41 -2.85
N LYS A 100 4.58 26.47 -3.66
CA LYS A 100 3.55 27.52 -3.73
C LYS A 100 2.50 27.25 -4.81
N ILE A 101 2.68 26.23 -5.62
CA ILE A 101 1.75 25.87 -6.71
C ILE A 101 0.47 25.31 -6.10
N ASP A 102 -0.66 25.82 -6.55
CA ASP A 102 -1.97 25.32 -6.13
C ASP A 102 -2.16 23.85 -6.53
N GLY A 103 -2.62 23.01 -5.59
CA GLY A 103 -2.70 21.55 -5.75
C GLY A 103 -1.44 20.78 -5.37
N VAL A 104 -0.31 21.45 -5.07
CA VAL A 104 0.91 20.82 -4.53
C VAL A 104 0.90 20.87 -3.01
N VAL A 105 0.89 19.70 -2.37
CA VAL A 105 0.92 19.56 -0.90
C VAL A 105 2.31 19.84 -0.33
N GLY A 106 3.36 19.58 -1.11
CA GLY A 106 4.75 19.81 -0.71
C GLY A 106 5.74 19.36 -1.76
N CYS A 107 7.01 19.71 -1.56
CA CYS A 107 8.09 19.34 -2.45
C CYS A 107 9.38 19.08 -1.66
N VAL A 108 10.11 18.02 -2.03
CA VAL A 108 11.40 17.66 -1.45
C VAL A 108 12.37 17.17 -2.53
N TYR A 109 13.65 17.49 -2.35
CA TYR A 109 14.72 16.88 -3.13
C TYR A 109 15.46 15.89 -2.25
N LYS A 110 15.38 14.60 -2.56
CA LYS A 110 15.99 13.54 -1.78
C LYS A 110 16.50 12.43 -2.70
N ALA A 111 17.66 11.87 -2.39
CA ALA A 111 18.28 10.76 -3.14
C ALA A 111 18.39 11.00 -4.66
N GLY A 112 18.74 12.21 -5.07
CA GLY A 112 18.88 12.56 -6.49
C GLY A 112 17.56 12.78 -7.23
N GLN A 113 16.41 12.68 -6.54
CA GLN A 113 15.09 12.87 -7.13
C GLN A 113 14.38 14.10 -6.57
N PHE A 114 13.71 14.80 -7.46
CA PHE A 114 12.81 15.89 -7.14
C PHE A 114 11.39 15.32 -6.99
N GLN A 115 10.85 15.35 -5.77
CA GLN A 115 9.58 14.72 -5.43
C GLN A 115 8.53 15.78 -5.13
N VAL A 116 7.44 15.81 -5.89
CA VAL A 116 6.31 16.71 -5.72
C VAL A 116 5.14 15.93 -5.13
N ILE A 117 4.70 16.31 -3.94
CA ILE A 117 3.62 15.64 -3.22
C ILE A 117 2.31 16.22 -3.73
N ILE A 118 1.50 15.38 -4.37
CA ILE A 118 0.20 15.74 -4.97
C ILE A 118 -0.96 15.19 -4.11
N GLY A 119 -0.81 13.98 -3.58
CA GLY A 119 -1.86 13.29 -2.86
C GLY A 119 -2.46 12.10 -3.62
N PRO A 120 -3.65 11.61 -3.20
CA PRO A 120 -4.23 10.36 -3.73
C PRO A 120 -4.51 10.35 -5.24
N HIS A 121 -4.72 11.52 -5.84
CA HIS A 121 -5.02 11.68 -7.27
C HIS A 121 -3.77 11.81 -8.16
N VAL A 122 -2.59 11.53 -7.61
CA VAL A 122 -1.31 11.61 -8.35
C VAL A 122 -1.27 10.80 -9.63
N ASN A 123 -2.00 9.69 -9.71
CA ASN A 123 -2.12 8.86 -10.91
C ASN A 123 -2.74 9.63 -12.10
N GLU A 124 -3.77 10.41 -11.83
CA GLU A 124 -4.45 11.23 -12.83
C GLU A 124 -3.51 12.34 -13.31
N VAL A 125 -2.90 13.05 -12.36
CA VAL A 125 -1.92 14.11 -12.65
C VAL A 125 -0.71 13.57 -13.41
N TYR A 126 -0.24 12.37 -13.11
CA TYR A 126 0.85 11.73 -13.84
C TYR A 126 0.46 11.38 -15.28
N ASN A 127 -0.73 10.84 -15.49
CA ASN A 127 -1.23 10.56 -16.84
C ASN A 127 -1.34 11.83 -17.68
N ASP A 128 -1.85 12.92 -17.10
CA ASP A 128 -1.92 14.22 -17.74
C ASP A 128 -0.52 14.78 -18.02
N LEU A 129 0.44 14.64 -17.08
CA LEU A 129 1.85 15.02 -17.25
C LEU A 129 2.48 14.28 -18.44
N ILE A 130 2.26 12.98 -18.57
CA ILE A 130 2.80 12.19 -19.71
C ILE A 130 2.19 12.64 -21.02
N GLN A 131 0.90 12.98 -21.06
CA GLN A 131 0.25 13.52 -22.26
C GLN A 131 0.82 14.88 -22.66
N VAL A 132 1.00 15.80 -21.70
CA VAL A 132 1.53 17.15 -21.93
C VAL A 132 3.01 17.10 -22.34
N THR A 133 3.79 16.24 -21.71
CA THR A 133 5.24 16.18 -21.93
C THR A 133 5.66 15.23 -23.05
N GLY A 134 4.84 14.21 -23.37
CA GLY A 134 5.20 13.14 -24.31
C GLY A 134 6.36 12.26 -23.82
N LEU A 135 6.65 12.25 -22.52
CA LEU A 135 7.63 11.36 -21.91
C LEU A 135 7.13 9.91 -21.98
N LYS A 136 8.06 8.94 -21.92
CA LYS A 136 7.68 7.53 -21.84
C LYS A 136 6.94 7.28 -20.53
N ASN A 137 5.80 6.59 -20.63
CA ASN A 137 5.07 6.16 -19.45
C ASN A 137 5.87 5.06 -18.73
N GLU A 138 6.49 5.40 -17.62
CA GLU A 138 7.19 4.45 -16.77
C GLU A 138 6.22 3.97 -15.67
N PRO A 139 6.21 2.65 -15.34
CA PRO A 139 5.32 2.12 -14.32
C PRO A 139 5.56 2.80 -12.97
N ALA A 140 4.47 2.95 -12.20
CA ALA A 140 4.53 3.50 -10.85
C ALA A 140 5.64 2.81 -10.03
N VAL A 141 6.52 3.61 -9.45
CA VAL A 141 7.62 3.11 -8.62
C VAL A 141 7.26 3.35 -7.16
N ASP A 142 6.72 2.32 -6.52
CA ASP A 142 6.40 2.36 -5.08
C ASP A 142 7.65 2.24 -4.18
N ALA A 143 8.82 1.95 -4.76
CA ALA A 143 10.08 1.91 -4.04
C ALA A 143 10.77 3.28 -4.11
N GLU A 144 11.28 3.76 -2.99
CA GLU A 144 12.27 4.85 -3.00
C GLU A 144 13.48 4.39 -3.83
N PRO A 145 14.13 5.30 -4.61
CA PRO A 145 15.39 4.95 -5.26
C PRO A 145 16.35 4.47 -4.19
N GLU A 146 17.08 3.42 -4.48
CA GLU A 146 18.18 2.99 -3.64
C GLU A 146 19.08 4.23 -3.42
N GLU A 147 19.14 4.71 -2.20
CA GLU A 147 20.16 5.69 -1.79
C GLU A 147 21.50 5.12 -2.25
N ALA A 148 22.34 6.00 -2.84
CA ALA A 148 23.71 5.64 -3.18
C ALA A 148 24.28 4.82 -2.01
N GLU A 149 24.74 3.61 -2.26
CA GLU A 149 25.08 2.58 -1.28
C GLU A 149 25.94 3.12 -0.12
N GLU A 150 25.32 3.74 0.87
CA GLU A 150 25.84 3.63 2.22
C GLU A 150 25.80 2.15 2.56
N LYS A 151 26.91 1.62 3.08
CA LYS A 151 27.05 0.19 3.43
C LYS A 151 25.96 -0.23 4.37
N LYS A 152 24.75 -0.52 3.84
CA LYS A 152 23.63 -1.00 4.62
C LYS A 152 24.02 -2.31 5.28
N ASN A 153 23.82 -2.42 6.58
CA ASN A 153 24.02 -3.64 7.34
C ASN A 153 23.19 -4.78 6.72
N LEU A 154 23.67 -6.02 6.83
CA LEU A 154 22.99 -7.20 6.30
C LEU A 154 21.52 -7.29 6.74
N PHE A 155 21.24 -6.91 7.98
CA PHE A 155 19.88 -6.87 8.54
C PHE A 155 18.99 -5.85 7.81
N SER A 156 19.49 -4.63 7.55
CA SER A 156 18.74 -3.61 6.78
C SER A 156 18.44 -4.08 5.36
N ARG A 157 19.39 -4.73 4.68
CA ARG A 157 19.17 -5.29 3.33
C ARG A 157 18.13 -6.40 3.34
N LEU A 158 18.08 -7.23 4.38
CA LEU A 158 17.06 -8.27 4.54
C LEU A 158 15.68 -7.64 4.72
N VAL A 159 15.56 -6.64 5.61
CA VAL A 159 14.30 -5.92 5.85
C VAL A 159 13.80 -5.22 4.59
N ASP A 160 14.67 -4.51 3.85
CA ASP A 160 14.33 -3.84 2.59
C ASP A 160 13.88 -4.85 1.51
N THR A 161 14.50 -6.03 1.50
CA THR A 161 14.11 -7.10 0.56
C THR A 161 12.72 -7.64 0.90
N MET A 162 12.47 -7.94 2.19
CA MET A 162 11.18 -8.42 2.66
C MET A 162 10.07 -7.38 2.43
N ALA A 163 10.33 -6.11 2.74
CA ALA A 163 9.41 -5.02 2.47
C ALA A 163 9.07 -4.94 0.97
N GLY A 164 10.07 -4.94 0.08
CA GLY A 164 9.85 -4.86 -1.35
C GLY A 164 9.09 -6.06 -1.94
N ILE A 165 9.13 -7.23 -1.29
CA ILE A 165 8.35 -8.41 -1.68
C ILE A 165 6.91 -8.32 -1.18
N VAL A 166 6.69 -7.86 0.06
CA VAL A 166 5.37 -7.87 0.72
C VAL A 166 4.51 -6.67 0.30
N MET A 167 5.12 -5.49 0.12
CA MET A 167 4.40 -4.24 -0.16
C MET A 167 3.41 -4.30 -1.33
N PRO A 168 3.73 -4.88 -2.51
CA PRO A 168 2.80 -4.90 -3.63
C PRO A 168 1.49 -5.67 -3.34
N MET A 169 1.49 -6.58 -2.36
CA MET A 169 0.31 -7.38 -2.01
C MET A 169 -0.52 -6.77 -0.86
N ILE A 170 -0.07 -5.70 -0.22
CA ILE A 170 -0.77 -5.09 0.92
C ILE A 170 -2.18 -4.62 0.52
N GLY A 171 -2.35 -3.99 -0.64
CA GLY A 171 -3.66 -3.55 -1.13
C GLY A 171 -4.68 -4.71 -1.26
N PRO A 172 -4.39 -5.76 -2.03
CA PRO A 172 -5.24 -6.94 -2.09
C PRO A 172 -5.50 -7.61 -0.73
N LEU A 173 -4.49 -7.71 0.14
CA LEU A 173 -4.65 -8.26 1.49
C LEU A 173 -5.60 -7.41 2.34
N ALA A 174 -5.47 -6.09 2.28
CA ALA A 174 -6.34 -5.18 3.02
C ALA A 174 -7.79 -5.29 2.52
N GLY A 175 -8.02 -5.30 1.20
CA GLY A 175 -9.34 -5.48 0.62
C GLY A 175 -10.01 -6.79 1.05
N ALA A 176 -9.28 -7.91 0.95
CA ALA A 176 -9.75 -9.21 1.40
C ALA A 176 -10.02 -9.26 2.92
N GLY A 177 -9.14 -8.64 3.72
CA GLY A 177 -9.33 -8.50 5.16
C GLY A 177 -10.58 -7.70 5.52
N MET A 178 -10.87 -6.61 4.79
CA MET A 178 -12.09 -5.83 4.98
C MET A 178 -13.36 -6.63 4.66
N ILE A 179 -13.35 -7.46 3.60
CA ILE A 179 -14.48 -8.37 3.31
C ILE A 179 -14.68 -9.35 4.48
N LYS A 180 -13.61 -9.97 5.00
CA LYS A 180 -13.70 -10.83 6.19
C LYS A 180 -14.27 -10.09 7.40
N ALA A 181 -13.86 -8.85 7.62
CA ALA A 181 -14.37 -8.03 8.71
C ALA A 181 -15.88 -7.74 8.55
N ILE A 182 -16.32 -7.38 7.34
CA ILE A 182 -17.76 -7.19 7.05
C ILE A 182 -18.53 -8.48 7.29
N LEU A 183 -18.06 -9.62 6.80
CA LEU A 183 -18.69 -10.92 7.03
C LEU A 183 -18.77 -11.25 8.53
N SER A 184 -17.72 -10.95 9.29
CA SER A 184 -17.72 -11.09 10.76
C SER A 184 -18.80 -10.24 11.43
N LEU A 185 -18.92 -8.97 11.03
CA LEU A 185 -19.97 -8.08 11.52
C LEU A 185 -21.37 -8.61 11.20
N LEU A 186 -21.60 -9.02 9.95
CA LEU A 186 -22.91 -9.55 9.53
C LEU A 186 -23.30 -10.82 10.31
N THR A 187 -22.34 -11.69 10.61
CA THR A 187 -22.60 -12.88 11.43
C THR A 187 -22.79 -12.53 12.91
N GLN A 188 -22.04 -11.56 13.44
CA GLN A 188 -22.18 -11.10 14.83
C GLN A 188 -23.55 -10.50 15.10
N PHE A 189 -24.13 -9.77 14.15
CA PHE A 189 -25.48 -9.22 14.25
C PHE A 189 -26.56 -10.19 13.75
N ALA A 190 -26.24 -11.45 13.52
CA ALA A 190 -27.16 -12.48 13.01
C ALA A 190 -27.89 -12.10 11.69
N LEU A 191 -27.31 -11.20 10.89
CA LEU A 191 -27.85 -10.79 9.60
C LEU A 191 -27.55 -11.81 8.50
N VAL A 192 -26.48 -12.59 8.65
CA VAL A 192 -26.07 -13.65 7.73
C VAL A 192 -25.58 -14.85 8.53
N SER A 193 -26.03 -16.06 8.18
CA SER A 193 -25.50 -17.29 8.77
C SER A 193 -24.20 -17.72 8.08
N LYS A 194 -23.28 -18.32 8.84
CA LYS A 194 -22.03 -18.91 8.31
C LYS A 194 -22.31 -20.10 7.36
N GLU A 195 -23.45 -20.76 7.50
CA GLU A 195 -23.88 -21.86 6.66
C GLU A 195 -24.49 -21.40 5.34
N SER A 196 -24.80 -20.10 5.19
CA SER A 196 -25.37 -19.57 3.96
C SER A 196 -24.36 -19.65 2.81
N GLN A 197 -24.82 -20.04 1.63
CA GLN A 197 -23.98 -20.12 0.43
C GLN A 197 -23.33 -18.77 0.09
N THR A 198 -24.04 -17.66 0.28
CA THR A 198 -23.51 -16.32 0.08
C THR A 198 -22.32 -16.04 0.99
N TYR A 199 -22.45 -16.35 2.30
CA TYR A 199 -21.32 -16.21 3.24
C TYR A 199 -20.13 -17.04 2.79
N GLN A 200 -20.36 -18.33 2.48
CA GLN A 200 -19.29 -19.25 2.09
C GLN A 200 -18.55 -18.79 0.84
N LEU A 201 -19.25 -18.32 -0.19
CA LEU A 201 -18.64 -17.85 -1.43
C LEU A 201 -17.80 -16.59 -1.20
N PHE A 202 -18.33 -15.59 -0.49
CA PHE A 202 -17.56 -14.38 -0.18
C PHE A 202 -16.38 -14.66 0.77
N TYR A 203 -16.56 -15.59 1.72
CA TYR A 203 -15.49 -16.02 2.59
C TYR A 203 -14.36 -16.72 1.81
N LEU A 204 -14.68 -17.61 0.86
CA LEU A 204 -13.69 -18.26 0.00
C LEU A 204 -12.86 -17.24 -0.79
N VAL A 205 -13.49 -16.20 -1.35
CA VAL A 205 -12.78 -15.14 -2.07
C VAL A 205 -11.87 -14.36 -1.13
N ALA A 206 -12.39 -13.96 0.02
CA ALA A 206 -11.64 -13.18 1.00
C ALA A 206 -10.53 -14.01 1.66
N ASP A 207 -10.75 -15.30 1.93
CA ASP A 207 -9.75 -16.20 2.49
C ASP A 207 -8.69 -16.60 1.47
N GLY A 208 -9.06 -16.70 0.19
CA GLY A 208 -8.19 -17.14 -0.88
C GLY A 208 -6.89 -16.33 -1.00
N VAL A 209 -6.94 -15.03 -0.77
CA VAL A 209 -5.74 -14.17 -0.79
C VAL A 209 -4.75 -14.58 0.31
N PHE A 210 -5.24 -14.97 1.48
CA PHE A 210 -4.41 -15.45 2.60
C PHE A 210 -3.95 -16.88 2.39
N TYR A 211 -4.85 -17.77 1.96
CA TYR A 211 -4.56 -19.18 1.69
C TYR A 211 -3.49 -19.33 0.59
N TYR A 212 -3.64 -18.59 -0.51
CA TYR A 212 -2.73 -18.57 -1.63
C TYR A 212 -1.63 -17.50 -1.53
N MET A 213 -1.33 -17.02 -0.32
CA MET A 213 -0.26 -16.04 -0.06
C MET A 213 1.08 -16.41 -0.74
N PRO A 214 1.52 -17.68 -0.78
CA PRO A 214 2.74 -18.06 -1.51
C PRO A 214 2.77 -17.64 -2.98
N PHE A 215 1.62 -17.58 -3.68
CA PHE A 215 1.59 -17.13 -5.08
C PHE A 215 1.89 -15.64 -5.22
N PHE A 216 1.27 -14.81 -4.38
CA PHE A 216 1.51 -13.36 -4.41
C PHE A 216 2.96 -13.04 -4.07
N LEU A 217 3.49 -13.72 -3.04
CA LEU A 217 4.89 -13.58 -2.63
C LEU A 217 5.86 -14.08 -3.70
N ALA A 218 5.58 -15.22 -4.35
CA ALA A 218 6.40 -15.76 -5.42
C ALA A 218 6.53 -14.78 -6.57
N PHE A 219 5.40 -14.18 -7.00
CA PHE A 219 5.40 -13.21 -8.08
C PHE A 219 6.21 -11.96 -7.74
N SER A 220 5.98 -11.39 -6.55
CA SER A 220 6.71 -10.22 -6.08
C SER A 220 8.19 -10.51 -5.87
N ALA A 221 8.53 -11.67 -5.29
CA ALA A 221 9.92 -12.11 -5.09
C ALA A 221 10.63 -12.34 -6.43
N GLY A 222 9.95 -12.93 -7.41
CA GLY A 222 10.48 -13.10 -8.76
C GLY A 222 10.88 -11.78 -9.41
N LYS A 223 10.05 -10.75 -9.26
CA LYS A 223 10.37 -9.38 -9.69
C LYS A 223 11.54 -8.78 -8.89
N LYS A 224 11.51 -8.90 -7.56
CA LYS A 224 12.55 -8.35 -6.66
C LYS A 224 13.92 -8.98 -6.92
N PHE A 225 13.98 -10.30 -7.10
CA PHE A 225 15.23 -11.04 -7.38
C PHE A 225 15.62 -11.05 -8.86
N LYS A 226 14.83 -10.37 -9.72
CA LYS A 226 15.08 -10.25 -11.17
C LYS A 226 15.23 -11.61 -11.84
N CYS A 227 14.28 -12.52 -11.61
CA CYS A 227 14.09 -13.79 -12.28
C CYS A 227 12.68 -13.88 -12.87
N ASN A 228 12.34 -14.95 -13.58
CA ASN A 228 11.04 -15.08 -14.24
C ASN A 228 9.92 -15.28 -13.19
N PRO A 229 9.00 -14.29 -12.99
CA PRO A 229 7.98 -14.39 -11.97
C PRO A 229 6.92 -15.46 -12.27
N TYR A 230 6.68 -15.80 -13.53
CA TYR A 230 5.78 -16.90 -13.89
C TYR A 230 6.36 -18.27 -13.50
N LEU A 231 7.68 -18.43 -13.63
CA LEU A 231 8.38 -19.62 -13.16
C LEU A 231 8.32 -19.71 -11.62
N SER A 232 8.39 -18.56 -10.93
CA SER A 232 8.21 -18.50 -9.47
C SER A 232 6.83 -18.98 -9.03
N LEU A 233 5.77 -18.71 -9.82
CA LEU A 233 4.41 -19.20 -9.53
C LEU A 233 4.32 -20.73 -9.58
N ILE A 234 5.13 -21.41 -10.41
CA ILE A 234 5.19 -22.89 -10.44
C ILE A 234 5.66 -23.42 -9.08
N PHE A 235 6.65 -22.75 -8.46
CA PHE A 235 7.13 -23.17 -7.13
C PHE A 235 6.12 -22.86 -6.02
N ALA A 236 5.32 -21.81 -6.16
CA ALA A 236 4.18 -21.61 -5.25
C ALA A 236 3.12 -22.71 -5.45
N ALA A 237 2.82 -23.07 -6.70
CA ALA A 237 1.86 -24.13 -7.01
C ALA A 237 2.27 -25.48 -6.40
N MET A 238 3.55 -25.85 -6.48
CA MET A 238 4.02 -27.11 -5.88
C MET A 238 3.80 -27.18 -4.35
N LEU A 239 3.89 -26.03 -3.65
CA LEU A 239 3.74 -25.97 -2.19
C LEU A 239 2.29 -26.07 -1.71
N VAL A 240 1.31 -25.64 -2.53
CA VAL A 240 -0.11 -25.61 -2.16
C VAL A 240 -0.96 -26.51 -3.05
N HIS A 241 -0.33 -27.40 -3.83
CA HIS A 241 -1.04 -28.33 -4.70
C HIS A 241 -1.94 -29.26 -3.86
N PRO A 242 -3.20 -29.52 -4.26
CA PRO A 242 -4.10 -30.39 -3.51
C PRO A 242 -3.53 -31.78 -3.20
N ASN A 243 -2.80 -32.39 -4.13
CA ASN A 243 -2.16 -33.68 -3.91
C ASN A 243 -1.02 -33.59 -2.88
N TYR A 244 -0.27 -32.47 -2.82
CA TYR A 244 0.73 -32.27 -1.76
C TYR A 244 0.04 -32.19 -0.38
N ILE A 245 -1.08 -31.45 -0.30
CA ILE A 245 -1.87 -31.35 0.93
C ILE A 245 -2.43 -32.70 1.33
N ALA A 246 -2.93 -33.49 0.37
CA ALA A 246 -3.42 -34.86 0.61
C ALA A 246 -2.31 -35.77 1.15
N LEU A 247 -1.11 -35.79 0.54
CA LEU A 247 0.06 -36.54 1.01
C LEU A 247 0.44 -36.14 2.43
N LYS A 248 0.45 -34.83 2.74
CA LYS A 248 0.69 -34.35 4.09
C LYS A 248 -0.35 -34.84 5.07
N THR A 249 -1.63 -34.79 4.71
CA THR A 249 -2.75 -35.20 5.58
C THR A 249 -2.74 -36.71 5.83
N ALA A 250 -2.31 -37.51 4.85
CA ALA A 250 -2.15 -38.96 5.03
C ALA A 250 -1.07 -39.31 6.08
N GLY A 251 -0.14 -38.40 6.37
CA GLY A 251 0.88 -38.59 7.40
C GLY A 251 1.96 -39.65 7.05
N GLU A 252 1.97 -40.12 5.82
CA GLU A 252 2.96 -41.11 5.36
C GLU A 252 4.32 -40.46 5.08
N ALA A 253 5.39 -41.22 5.29
CA ALA A 253 6.75 -40.78 5.01
C ALA A 253 6.97 -40.68 3.49
N VAL A 254 7.09 -39.45 2.98
CA VAL A 254 7.36 -39.19 1.56
C VAL A 254 8.88 -39.14 1.33
N LYS A 255 9.36 -39.85 0.32
CA LYS A 255 10.77 -39.86 -0.11
C LYS A 255 10.91 -39.48 -1.56
N LEU A 256 11.72 -38.47 -1.85
CA LEU A 256 12.08 -38.10 -3.22
C LEU A 256 13.19 -39.03 -3.71
N PHE A 257 13.09 -39.50 -4.95
CA PHE A 257 13.98 -40.50 -5.54
C PHE A 257 14.16 -41.77 -4.68
N GLY A 258 13.17 -42.12 -3.87
CA GLY A 258 13.19 -43.31 -3.00
C GLY A 258 14.10 -43.22 -1.77
N SER A 259 14.98 -42.22 -1.68
CA SER A 259 16.01 -42.10 -0.63
C SER A 259 15.95 -40.79 0.18
N LEU A 260 15.64 -39.65 -0.45
CA LEU A 260 15.69 -38.36 0.21
C LEU A 260 14.35 -38.07 0.94
N PRO A 261 14.37 -37.96 2.29
CA PRO A 261 13.15 -37.70 3.04
C PRO A 261 12.64 -36.29 2.76
N VAL A 262 11.33 -36.16 2.54
CA VAL A 262 10.62 -34.88 2.40
C VAL A 262 9.88 -34.60 3.70
N THR A 263 10.22 -33.50 4.39
CA THR A 263 9.49 -33.07 5.56
C THR A 263 8.20 -32.37 5.15
N MET A 264 7.06 -33.01 5.42
CA MET A 264 5.74 -32.54 5.02
C MET A 264 5.24 -31.44 5.94
N ALA A 265 5.49 -30.18 5.58
CA ALA A 265 5.01 -29.00 6.32
C ALA A 265 3.79 -28.36 5.67
N SER A 266 3.06 -27.52 6.40
CA SER A 266 2.00 -26.69 5.82
C SER A 266 2.60 -25.42 5.22
N TYR A 267 2.36 -25.23 3.93
CA TYR A 267 2.89 -24.06 3.22
C TYR A 267 1.80 -23.08 2.80
N THR A 268 0.52 -23.44 2.93
CA THR A 268 -0.60 -22.49 2.77
C THR A 268 -0.43 -21.34 3.76
N SER A 269 -0.70 -20.12 3.33
CA SER A 269 -0.52 -18.91 4.16
C SER A 269 0.93 -18.65 4.65
N SER A 270 1.93 -19.42 4.17
CA SER A 270 3.32 -19.24 4.58
C SER A 270 4.04 -18.15 3.80
N VAL A 271 5.06 -17.54 4.42
CA VAL A 271 5.84 -16.44 3.82
C VAL A 271 7.26 -16.88 3.48
N VAL A 272 7.98 -17.38 4.46
CA VAL A 272 9.43 -17.61 4.35
C VAL A 272 9.81 -18.70 3.34
N PRO A 273 9.14 -19.87 3.29
CA PRO A 273 9.51 -20.95 2.39
C PRO A 273 9.58 -20.52 0.93
N ILE A 274 8.53 -19.86 0.44
CA ILE A 274 8.47 -19.48 -0.98
C ILE A 274 9.51 -18.42 -1.34
N ILE A 275 9.82 -17.49 -0.45
CA ILE A 275 10.86 -16.47 -0.69
C ILE A 275 12.23 -17.10 -0.82
N LEU A 276 12.56 -18.08 0.04
CA LEU A 276 13.82 -18.83 -0.05
C LEU A 276 13.92 -19.62 -1.37
N ILE A 277 12.83 -20.28 -1.77
CA ILE A 277 12.77 -21.05 -3.01
C ILE A 277 12.96 -20.14 -4.24
N VAL A 278 12.28 -18.98 -4.28
CA VAL A 278 12.40 -18.04 -5.39
C VAL A 278 13.79 -17.38 -5.42
N TYR A 279 14.39 -17.12 -4.26
CA TYR A 279 15.78 -16.66 -4.19
C TYR A 279 16.72 -17.69 -4.82
N PHE A 280 16.58 -18.96 -4.47
CA PHE A 280 17.36 -20.05 -5.06
C PHE A 280 17.09 -20.20 -6.56
N GLN A 281 15.81 -20.16 -7.00
CA GLN A 281 15.43 -20.10 -8.41
C GLN A 281 16.23 -19.01 -9.14
N SER A 282 16.33 -17.82 -8.57
CA SER A 282 17.00 -16.69 -9.21
C SER A 282 18.49 -16.96 -9.48
N ILE A 283 19.13 -17.76 -8.62
CA ILE A 283 20.53 -18.17 -8.79
C ILE A 283 20.63 -19.19 -9.92
N VAL A 284 19.82 -20.24 -9.87
CA VAL A 284 19.81 -21.32 -10.85
C VAL A 284 19.46 -20.78 -12.24
N GLU A 285 18.38 -20.01 -12.36
CA GLU A 285 17.91 -19.43 -13.61
C GLU A 285 18.97 -18.52 -14.25
N LYS A 286 19.59 -17.63 -13.47
CA LYS A 286 20.65 -16.74 -13.96
C LYS A 286 21.88 -17.52 -14.43
N PHE A 287 22.26 -18.56 -13.71
CA PHE A 287 23.39 -19.41 -14.08
C PHE A 287 23.15 -20.10 -15.42
N PHE A 288 22.04 -20.85 -15.56
CA PHE A 288 21.73 -21.56 -16.80
C PHE A 288 21.42 -20.64 -17.98
N SER A 289 20.85 -19.46 -17.68
CA SER A 289 20.60 -18.44 -18.70
C SER A 289 21.92 -17.91 -19.34
N LYS A 290 23.03 -17.93 -18.62
CA LYS A 290 24.35 -17.51 -19.16
C LYS A 290 25.00 -18.55 -20.05
N ILE A 291 24.83 -19.83 -19.73
CA ILE A 291 25.56 -20.94 -20.42
C ILE A 291 24.73 -21.59 -21.52
N THR A 292 23.40 -21.40 -21.53
CA THR A 292 22.53 -22.05 -22.51
C THR A 292 22.54 -21.31 -23.86
N PRO A 293 22.73 -22.01 -25.00
CA PRO A 293 22.62 -21.43 -26.33
C PRO A 293 21.25 -20.79 -26.60
N LYS A 294 21.24 -19.69 -27.38
CA LYS A 294 20.02 -18.91 -27.65
C LYS A 294 18.87 -19.76 -28.24
N ALA A 295 19.21 -20.72 -29.11
CA ALA A 295 18.25 -21.57 -29.84
C ALA A 295 17.35 -22.42 -28.93
N ILE A 296 17.84 -22.88 -27.77
CA ILE A 296 17.13 -23.79 -26.87
C ILE A 296 16.77 -23.12 -25.52
N LYS A 297 17.22 -21.88 -25.31
CA LYS A 297 17.12 -21.16 -24.03
C LYS A 297 15.69 -21.04 -23.53
N VAL A 298 14.73 -20.84 -24.43
CA VAL A 298 13.30 -20.54 -24.08
C VAL A 298 12.67 -21.68 -23.28
N PHE A 299 12.95 -22.94 -23.60
CA PHE A 299 12.40 -24.09 -22.89
C PHE A 299 13.41 -24.76 -21.95
N PHE A 300 14.70 -24.78 -22.31
CA PHE A 300 15.71 -25.47 -21.52
C PHE A 300 15.98 -24.83 -20.17
N VAL A 301 16.10 -23.49 -20.13
CA VAL A 301 16.32 -22.75 -18.86
C VAL A 301 15.20 -22.95 -17.87
N PRO A 302 13.91 -22.75 -18.21
CA PRO A 302 12.81 -23.07 -17.30
C PRO A 302 12.82 -24.54 -16.85
N MET A 303 13.00 -25.48 -17.78
CA MET A 303 12.99 -26.91 -17.47
C MET A 303 14.05 -27.28 -16.45
N ILE A 304 15.33 -26.91 -16.69
CA ILE A 304 16.42 -27.24 -15.76
C ILE A 304 16.29 -26.51 -14.42
N THR A 305 15.76 -25.29 -14.44
CA THR A 305 15.48 -24.52 -13.21
C THR A 305 14.45 -25.25 -12.36
N ILE A 306 13.37 -25.79 -12.94
CA ILE A 306 12.36 -26.57 -12.22
C ILE A 306 13.01 -27.85 -11.68
N LEU A 307 13.70 -28.62 -12.52
CA LEU A 307 14.32 -29.89 -12.14
C LEU A 307 15.30 -29.78 -10.96
N ILE A 308 16.00 -28.67 -10.85
CA ILE A 308 16.95 -28.42 -9.74
C ILE A 308 16.24 -27.81 -8.53
N THR A 309 15.35 -26.83 -8.75
CA THR A 309 14.74 -26.09 -7.65
C THR A 309 13.69 -26.91 -6.89
N VAL A 310 12.93 -27.78 -7.55
CA VAL A 310 11.90 -28.59 -6.89
C VAL A 310 12.48 -29.54 -5.84
N PRO A 311 13.50 -30.37 -6.12
CA PRO A 311 14.12 -31.21 -5.10
C PRO A 311 14.67 -30.41 -3.91
N VAL A 312 15.42 -29.35 -4.18
CA VAL A 312 15.99 -28.48 -3.14
C VAL A 312 14.88 -27.76 -2.35
N GLY A 313 13.82 -27.35 -3.05
CA GLY A 313 12.65 -26.73 -2.45
C GLY A 313 11.94 -27.62 -1.44
N TYR A 314 11.66 -28.87 -1.80
CA TYR A 314 10.97 -29.81 -0.90
C TYR A 314 11.83 -30.38 0.22
N VAL A 315 13.11 -30.68 -0.07
CA VAL A 315 13.99 -31.35 0.90
C VAL A 315 14.65 -30.35 1.86
N VAL A 316 14.99 -29.15 1.38
CA VAL A 316 15.83 -28.21 2.16
C VAL A 316 15.09 -26.90 2.44
N LEU A 317 14.73 -26.14 1.39
CA LEU A 317 14.30 -24.75 1.57
C LEU A 317 12.90 -24.60 2.17
N GLY A 318 11.99 -25.49 1.81
CA GLY A 318 10.66 -25.55 2.39
C GLY A 318 10.68 -25.82 3.88
N PRO A 319 11.29 -26.96 4.31
CA PRO A 319 11.47 -27.27 5.73
C PRO A 319 12.24 -26.20 6.50
N LEU A 320 13.34 -25.69 5.94
CA LEU A 320 14.11 -24.59 6.55
C LEU A 320 13.24 -23.35 6.75
N GLY A 321 12.48 -22.95 5.72
CA GLY A 321 11.56 -21.82 5.82
C GLY A 321 10.47 -22.03 6.87
N SER A 322 9.95 -23.26 7.00
CA SER A 322 8.97 -23.62 8.03
C SER A 322 9.57 -23.56 9.44
N ILE A 323 10.81 -24.03 9.62
CA ILE A 323 11.55 -23.93 10.88
C ILE A 323 11.78 -22.48 11.26
N VAL A 324 12.25 -21.66 10.31
CA VAL A 324 12.42 -20.21 10.54
C VAL A 324 11.09 -19.56 10.92
N GLY A 325 10.00 -19.87 10.23
CA GLY A 325 8.66 -19.39 10.57
C GLY A 325 8.25 -19.76 12.01
N THR A 326 8.53 -21.01 12.42
CA THR A 326 8.24 -21.48 13.79
C THR A 326 9.04 -20.72 14.84
N TYR A 327 10.34 -20.48 14.62
CA TYR A 327 11.15 -19.70 15.54
C TYR A 327 10.76 -18.22 15.58
N LEU A 328 10.36 -17.64 14.44
CA LEU A 328 9.78 -16.28 14.41
C LEU A 328 8.49 -16.21 15.24
N ALA A 329 7.58 -17.19 15.09
CA ALA A 329 6.37 -17.24 15.89
C ALA A 329 6.68 -17.34 17.40
N LYS A 330 7.63 -18.21 17.79
CA LYS A 330 8.09 -18.29 19.19
C LYS A 330 8.69 -16.97 19.68
N GLY A 331 9.48 -16.29 18.85
CA GLY A 331 10.03 -14.97 19.16
C GLY A 331 8.94 -13.90 19.36
N PHE A 332 7.93 -13.86 18.50
CA PHE A 332 6.80 -12.95 18.68
C PHE A 332 5.99 -13.29 19.93
N THR A 333 5.74 -14.57 20.22
CA THR A 333 5.04 -14.99 21.43
C THR A 333 5.83 -14.60 22.68
N ALA A 334 7.14 -14.81 22.70
CA ALA A 334 8.00 -14.40 23.81
C ALA A 334 8.00 -12.87 23.98
N LEU A 335 8.12 -12.11 22.89
CA LEU A 335 8.07 -10.66 22.95
C LEU A 335 6.72 -10.15 23.47
N ASP A 336 5.62 -10.75 23.05
CA ASP A 336 4.28 -10.42 23.53
C ASP A 336 4.12 -10.75 25.03
N ALA A 337 4.66 -11.87 25.48
CA ALA A 337 4.62 -12.28 26.89
C ALA A 337 5.44 -11.36 27.82
N TYR A 338 6.65 -10.95 27.39
CA TYR A 338 7.57 -10.16 28.24
C TYR A 338 7.40 -8.64 28.04
N ALA A 339 7.06 -8.17 26.86
CA ALA A 339 7.04 -6.77 26.50
C ALA A 339 5.85 -6.39 25.60
N GLY A 340 4.75 -7.16 25.64
CA GLY A 340 3.56 -6.94 24.81
C GLY A 340 2.94 -5.55 24.99
N TRP A 341 3.04 -4.98 26.19
CA TRP A 341 2.59 -3.62 26.47
C TRP A 341 3.52 -2.54 25.90
N LEU A 342 4.82 -2.82 25.83
CA LEU A 342 5.85 -1.83 25.47
C LEU A 342 5.86 -1.56 23.96
N VAL A 343 5.79 -2.61 23.13
CA VAL A 343 5.92 -2.43 21.68
C VAL A 343 4.74 -1.67 21.06
N PRO A 344 3.46 -1.99 21.37
CA PRO A 344 2.35 -1.18 20.91
C PRO A 344 2.38 0.26 21.42
N MET A 345 2.87 0.49 22.64
CA MET A 345 3.08 1.82 23.20
C MET A 345 4.13 2.61 22.39
N LEU A 346 5.29 2.01 22.13
CA LEU A 346 6.36 2.66 21.35
C LEU A 346 5.93 2.92 19.92
N VAL A 347 5.26 1.96 19.28
CA VAL A 347 4.74 2.13 17.93
C VAL A 347 3.68 3.24 17.91
N GLY A 348 2.74 3.22 18.85
CA GLY A 348 1.72 4.25 18.99
C GLY A 348 2.29 5.67 19.11
N GLY A 349 3.36 5.81 19.89
CA GLY A 349 4.02 7.09 20.10
C GLY A 349 4.99 7.50 19.01
N LEU A 350 5.77 6.57 18.45
CA LEU A 350 6.87 6.89 17.52
C LEU A 350 6.48 6.74 16.05
N CYS A 351 5.30 6.18 15.72
CA CYS A 351 4.86 5.96 14.35
C CYS A 351 4.92 7.23 13.48
N PRO A 352 4.57 8.45 13.95
CA PRO A 352 4.73 9.65 13.15
C PRO A 352 6.18 9.87 12.68
N LEU A 353 7.17 9.59 13.52
CA LEU A 353 8.59 9.70 13.17
C LEU A 353 9.02 8.58 12.21
N LEU A 354 8.49 7.36 12.39
CA LEU A 354 8.74 6.24 11.50
C LEU A 354 8.13 6.47 10.10
N VAL A 355 6.99 7.14 10.02
CA VAL A 355 6.39 7.57 8.74
C VAL A 355 7.26 8.60 8.05
N MET A 356 7.80 9.58 8.78
CA MET A 356 8.70 10.59 8.22
C MET A 356 9.96 9.99 7.59
N THR A 357 10.48 8.93 8.19
CA THR A 357 11.69 8.25 7.72
C THR A 357 11.40 7.11 6.73
N GLY A 358 10.13 6.79 6.46
CA GLY A 358 9.72 5.65 5.63
C GLY A 358 9.89 4.29 6.31
N MET A 359 10.37 4.23 7.55
CA MET A 359 10.63 2.97 8.27
C MET A 359 9.36 2.19 8.63
N HIS A 360 8.19 2.84 8.63
CA HIS A 360 6.91 2.18 8.90
C HIS A 360 6.59 1.03 7.91
N TYR A 361 7.13 1.06 6.69
CA TYR A 361 6.98 -0.03 5.73
C TYR A 361 7.64 -1.33 6.19
N ALA A 362 8.78 -1.25 6.87
CA ALA A 362 9.43 -2.41 7.47
C ALA A 362 8.55 -3.06 8.54
N LEU A 363 7.84 -2.24 9.33
CA LEU A 363 6.88 -2.72 10.32
C LEU A 363 5.71 -3.47 9.69
N GLY A 364 5.19 -3.00 8.55
CA GLY A 364 4.13 -3.68 7.80
C GLY A 364 4.52 -5.10 7.37
N SER A 365 5.76 -5.29 6.96
CA SER A 365 6.29 -6.61 6.60
C SER A 365 6.37 -7.54 7.82
N ALA A 366 6.86 -7.06 8.96
CA ALA A 366 6.93 -7.83 10.21
C ALA A 366 5.53 -8.24 10.70
N GLN A 367 4.55 -7.33 10.63
CA GLN A 367 3.15 -7.60 10.95
C GLN A 367 2.54 -8.68 10.04
N THR A 368 2.86 -8.66 8.74
CA THR A 368 2.38 -9.68 7.79
C THR A 368 2.97 -11.04 8.12
N ILE A 369 4.26 -11.11 8.48
CA ILE A 369 4.91 -12.35 8.91
C ILE A 369 4.29 -12.85 10.23
N GLN A 370 4.08 -11.98 11.22
CA GLN A 370 3.45 -12.37 12.49
C GLN A 370 2.07 -12.99 12.24
N ARG A 371 1.24 -12.36 11.43
CA ARG A 371 -0.10 -12.90 11.12
C ARG A 371 -0.06 -14.21 10.35
N ALA A 372 0.83 -14.35 9.38
CA ALA A 372 1.00 -15.58 8.63
C ALA A 372 1.44 -16.76 9.52
N THR A 373 2.19 -16.49 10.58
CA THR A 373 2.72 -17.52 11.49
C THR A 373 1.82 -17.82 12.68
N MET A 374 1.12 -16.81 13.20
CA MET A 374 0.31 -16.92 14.43
C MET A 374 -1.20 -16.86 14.17
N GLY A 375 -1.64 -16.47 12.99
CA GLY A 375 -3.06 -16.24 12.67
C GLY A 375 -3.58 -14.85 13.05
N TYR A 376 -2.82 -14.08 13.82
CA TYR A 376 -3.17 -12.73 14.28
C TYR A 376 -1.92 -11.84 14.43
N ALA A 377 -2.11 -10.55 14.62
CA ALA A 377 -1.04 -9.61 14.94
C ALA A 377 -1.35 -8.84 16.22
N THR A 378 -0.39 -8.77 17.15
CA THR A 378 -0.52 -8.09 18.45
C THR A 378 0.42 -6.90 18.57
N ILE A 379 1.63 -7.02 18.04
CA ILE A 379 2.75 -6.16 18.44
C ILE A 379 2.67 -4.79 17.77
N LEU A 380 2.41 -4.74 16.47
CA LEU A 380 2.51 -3.50 15.68
C LEU A 380 1.15 -2.90 15.34
N ALA A 381 0.19 -3.72 14.93
CA ALA A 381 -1.10 -3.27 14.41
C ALA A 381 -1.91 -2.40 15.40
N PRO A 382 -2.05 -2.78 16.69
CA PRO A 382 -2.78 -1.96 17.65
C PRO A 382 -2.12 -0.59 17.89
N GLY A 383 -0.79 -0.54 17.96
CA GLY A 383 -0.05 0.72 18.12
C GLY A 383 -0.21 1.64 16.90
N MET A 384 -0.15 1.10 15.68
CA MET A 384 -0.28 1.89 14.45
C MET A 384 -1.66 2.53 14.31
N VAL A 385 -2.75 1.81 14.63
CA VAL A 385 -4.08 2.39 14.57
C VAL A 385 -4.27 3.47 15.65
N CYS A 386 -3.79 3.24 16.87
CA CYS A 386 -3.81 4.26 17.92
C CYS A 386 -3.04 5.53 17.51
N SER A 387 -1.89 5.38 16.84
CA SER A 387 -1.12 6.53 16.34
C SER A 387 -1.86 7.34 15.29
N ASN A 388 -2.45 6.68 14.30
CA ASN A 388 -3.18 7.39 13.23
C ASN A 388 -4.40 8.12 13.78
N MET A 389 -5.12 7.50 14.70
CA MET A 389 -6.28 8.11 15.36
C MET A 389 -5.88 9.28 16.27
N ALA A 390 -4.74 9.16 16.97
CA ALA A 390 -4.18 10.24 17.77
C ALA A 390 -3.74 11.44 16.92
N GLN A 391 -3.13 11.21 15.75
CA GLN A 391 -2.77 12.27 14.80
C GLN A 391 -4.00 13.03 14.31
N SER A 392 -5.06 12.31 13.96
CA SER A 392 -6.35 12.90 13.59
C SER A 392 -6.91 13.79 14.72
N ALA A 393 -6.98 13.24 15.92
CA ALA A 393 -7.56 13.93 17.08
C ALA A 393 -6.72 15.14 17.53
N ALA A 394 -5.40 15.04 17.50
CA ALA A 394 -4.51 16.18 17.78
C ALA A 394 -4.75 17.33 16.80
N THR A 395 -4.98 17.00 15.54
CA THR A 395 -5.27 18.00 14.50
C THR A 395 -6.63 18.64 14.69
N PHE A 396 -7.66 17.86 15.07
CA PHE A 396 -8.95 18.44 15.48
C PHE A 396 -8.83 19.34 16.72
N GLY A 397 -7.93 19.02 17.65
CA GLY A 397 -7.62 19.92 18.78
C GLY A 397 -7.12 21.29 18.33
N VAL A 398 -6.28 21.33 17.26
CA VAL A 398 -5.88 22.58 16.60
C VAL A 398 -7.07 23.28 15.96
N ALA A 399 -7.91 22.56 15.20
CA ALA A 399 -9.08 23.13 14.53
C ALA A 399 -10.07 23.77 15.52
N LEU A 400 -10.25 23.13 16.69
CA LEU A 400 -11.15 23.65 17.74
C LEU A 400 -10.59 24.89 18.44
N LYS A 401 -9.27 25.02 18.56
CA LYS A 401 -8.64 26.11 19.32
C LYS A 401 -8.26 27.30 18.45
N SER A 402 -7.88 27.08 17.20
CA SER A 402 -7.41 28.14 16.33
C SER A 402 -8.51 29.16 16.01
N LYS A 403 -8.12 30.43 16.04
CA LYS A 403 -8.95 31.57 15.59
C LYS A 403 -8.67 31.93 14.13
N ASN A 404 -7.64 31.38 13.54
CA ASN A 404 -7.32 31.58 12.13
C ASN A 404 -8.10 30.57 11.27
N GLU A 405 -8.97 31.07 10.41
CA GLU A 405 -9.87 30.23 9.58
C GLU A 405 -9.10 29.34 8.59
N GLU A 406 -7.95 29.78 8.09
CA GLU A 406 -7.10 28.95 7.21
C GLU A 406 -6.53 27.74 7.97
N ILE A 407 -6.00 27.98 9.18
CA ILE A 407 -5.45 26.92 10.02
C ILE A 407 -6.58 25.96 10.43
N LYS A 408 -7.73 26.48 10.81
CA LYS A 408 -8.91 25.72 11.21
C LYS A 408 -9.41 24.82 10.08
N THR A 409 -9.54 25.38 8.86
CA THR A 409 -9.98 24.64 7.67
C THR A 409 -8.95 23.55 7.31
N LEU A 410 -7.66 23.90 7.24
CA LEU A 410 -6.61 22.93 6.96
C LEU A 410 -6.60 21.81 8.00
N ALA A 411 -6.61 22.17 9.30
CA ALA A 411 -6.57 21.19 10.39
C ALA A 411 -7.79 20.25 10.36
N SER A 412 -8.99 20.76 10.07
CA SER A 412 -10.20 19.94 9.93
C SER A 412 -10.08 18.97 8.77
N THR A 413 -9.65 19.44 7.60
CA THR A 413 -9.52 18.63 6.38
C THR A 413 -8.50 17.51 6.57
N VAL A 414 -7.27 17.84 7.01
CA VAL A 414 -6.23 16.83 7.17
C VAL A 414 -6.50 15.90 8.37
N GLY A 415 -7.27 16.35 9.36
CA GLY A 415 -7.76 15.50 10.46
C GLY A 415 -8.68 14.38 9.95
N ILE A 416 -9.58 14.70 9.02
CA ILE A 416 -10.45 13.71 8.38
C ILE A 416 -9.62 12.71 7.55
N THR A 417 -8.62 13.18 6.79
CA THR A 417 -7.76 12.25 6.01
C THR A 417 -6.98 11.28 6.90
N ALA A 418 -6.56 11.72 8.10
CA ALA A 418 -5.90 10.86 9.06
C ALA A 418 -6.83 9.77 9.64
N LEU A 419 -8.14 10.03 9.84
CA LEU A 419 -9.13 8.98 10.16
C LEU A 419 -9.18 7.90 9.09
N CYS A 420 -9.01 8.29 7.83
CA CYS A 420 -8.95 7.36 6.70
C CYS A 420 -7.56 6.68 6.55
N GLY A 421 -6.61 6.94 7.46
CA GLY A 421 -5.28 6.33 7.48
C GLY A 421 -4.22 7.05 6.64
N ILE A 422 -4.53 8.21 6.08
CA ILE A 422 -3.59 9.05 5.32
C ILE A 422 -3.09 10.14 6.26
N THR A 423 -1.94 9.91 6.89
CA THR A 423 -1.43 10.76 7.97
C THR A 423 -0.38 11.78 7.51
N GLU A 424 0.16 11.67 6.30
CA GLU A 424 1.17 12.57 5.78
C GLU A 424 0.69 14.04 5.72
N PRO A 425 -0.53 14.37 5.27
CA PRO A 425 -1.02 15.74 5.29
C PRO A 425 -1.10 16.32 6.72
N THR A 426 -1.53 15.51 7.68
CA THR A 426 -1.57 15.89 9.10
C THR A 426 -0.17 16.14 9.65
N LEU A 427 0.75 15.23 9.35
CA LEU A 427 2.13 15.28 9.83
C LEU A 427 2.87 16.49 9.29
N TYR A 428 2.84 16.71 7.97
CA TYR A 428 3.59 17.79 7.34
C TYR A 428 2.85 19.14 7.37
N GLY A 429 1.51 19.14 7.25
CA GLY A 429 0.70 20.36 7.21
C GLY A 429 0.53 21.00 8.58
N ILE A 430 0.34 20.22 9.63
CA ILE A 430 0.05 20.69 10.99
C ILE A 430 1.14 20.26 11.99
N GLY A 431 1.45 18.95 12.03
CA GLY A 431 2.29 18.37 13.06
C GLY A 431 3.70 18.99 13.13
N LEU A 432 4.42 18.98 12.02
CA LEU A 432 5.78 19.54 11.95
C LEU A 432 5.79 21.06 11.98
N LYS A 433 4.80 21.70 11.37
CA LYS A 433 4.72 23.16 11.32
C LYS A 433 4.54 23.76 12.71
N TYR A 434 3.67 23.19 13.53
CA TYR A 434 3.34 23.74 14.86
C TYR A 434 3.96 22.95 16.03
N LYS A 435 4.58 21.80 15.79
CA LYS A 435 5.26 20.91 16.74
C LYS A 435 4.39 20.36 17.88
N THR A 436 3.64 21.21 18.58
CA THR A 436 2.79 20.78 19.70
C THR A 436 1.74 19.73 19.32
N PRO A 437 1.04 19.81 18.15
CA PRO A 437 0.13 18.75 17.72
C PRO A 437 0.84 17.42 17.44
N LEU A 438 2.09 17.47 16.94
CA LEU A 438 2.89 16.26 16.74
C LEU A 438 3.18 15.56 18.07
N TYR A 439 3.66 16.30 19.07
CA TYR A 439 3.93 15.73 20.39
C TYR A 439 2.65 15.26 21.09
N SER A 440 1.52 15.95 20.88
CA SER A 440 0.22 15.54 21.40
C SER A 440 -0.24 14.22 20.78
N ALA A 441 -0.07 14.06 19.46
CA ALA A 441 -0.36 12.82 18.75
C ALA A 441 0.54 11.66 19.22
N MET A 442 1.84 11.93 19.41
CA MET A 442 2.78 10.94 19.94
C MET A 442 2.41 10.49 21.36
N ALA A 443 2.07 11.42 22.24
CA ALA A 443 1.65 11.11 23.61
C ALA A 443 0.33 10.31 23.63
N GLY A 444 -0.68 10.77 22.89
CA GLY A 444 -1.98 10.10 22.81
C GLY A 444 -1.86 8.70 22.18
N GLY A 445 -1.11 8.60 21.10
CA GLY A 445 -0.84 7.30 20.45
C GLY A 445 -0.11 6.32 21.36
N ALA A 446 0.86 6.79 22.16
CA ALA A 446 1.54 5.98 23.15
C ALA A 446 0.59 5.48 24.26
N LEU A 447 -0.31 6.35 24.78
CA LEU A 447 -1.28 5.96 25.81
C LEU A 447 -2.29 4.92 25.29
N GLY A 448 -2.82 5.11 24.07
CA GLY A 448 -3.69 4.13 23.46
C GLY A 448 -2.97 2.82 23.16
N GLY A 449 -1.74 2.89 22.62
CA GLY A 449 -0.89 1.73 22.38
C GLY A 449 -0.53 0.97 23.66
N LEU A 450 -0.26 1.69 24.74
CA LEU A 450 -0.03 1.09 26.08
C LEU A 450 -1.23 0.28 26.54
N TYR A 451 -2.44 0.86 26.49
CA TYR A 451 -3.65 0.15 26.85
C TYR A 451 -3.87 -1.09 25.99
N ALA A 452 -3.76 -0.94 24.66
CA ALA A 452 -3.92 -2.05 23.72
C ALA A 452 -2.90 -3.17 23.99
N GLY A 453 -1.67 -2.82 24.33
CA GLY A 453 -0.62 -3.76 24.66
C GLY A 453 -0.87 -4.50 25.99
N ILE A 454 -1.31 -3.80 27.05
CA ILE A 454 -1.69 -4.43 28.33
C ILE A 454 -2.84 -5.42 28.15
N MET A 455 -3.80 -5.09 27.28
CA MET A 455 -4.96 -5.95 26.99
C MET A 455 -4.66 -7.02 25.93
N HIS A 456 -3.41 -7.14 25.47
CA HIS A 456 -2.98 -8.10 24.44
C HIS A 456 -3.91 -8.15 23.21
N VAL A 457 -4.29 -6.96 22.72
CA VAL A 457 -5.24 -6.80 21.62
C VAL A 457 -4.73 -7.47 20.35
N LYS A 458 -5.53 -8.37 19.78
CA LYS A 458 -5.23 -9.12 18.55
C LYS A 458 -5.95 -8.57 17.35
N GLN A 459 -5.22 -8.32 16.29
CA GLN A 459 -5.80 -8.05 14.98
C GLN A 459 -5.91 -9.36 14.20
N TRP A 460 -7.14 -9.87 14.04
CA TRP A 460 -7.42 -11.19 13.47
C TRP A 460 -7.43 -11.21 11.94
N ALA A 461 -7.80 -10.11 11.30
CA ALA A 461 -7.75 -9.99 9.85
C ALA A 461 -6.77 -8.90 9.43
N TYR A 462 -6.32 -8.94 8.18
CA TYR A 462 -5.50 -7.86 7.64
C TYR A 462 -6.36 -6.63 7.38
N GLY A 463 -5.89 -5.47 7.79
CA GLY A 463 -6.54 -4.19 7.55
C GLY A 463 -5.55 -3.04 7.65
N THR A 464 -5.89 -1.93 7.05
CA THR A 464 -5.16 -0.68 7.19
C THR A 464 -5.41 -0.06 8.56
N SER A 465 -4.51 0.81 9.01
CA SER A 465 -4.64 1.47 10.34
C SER A 465 -5.60 2.67 10.27
N THR A 466 -6.89 2.39 9.99
CA THR A 466 -7.96 3.37 9.83
C THR A 466 -9.09 3.11 10.83
N ILE A 467 -9.94 4.10 11.07
CA ILE A 467 -11.15 3.92 11.89
C ILE A 467 -12.11 2.88 11.28
N PHE A 468 -12.17 2.81 9.94
CA PHE A 468 -13.03 1.87 9.21
C PHE A 468 -12.53 0.42 9.28
N ALA A 469 -11.26 0.21 9.63
CA ALA A 469 -10.68 -1.11 9.76
C ALA A 469 -10.77 -1.69 11.19
N LEU A 470 -11.38 -1.00 12.14
CA LEU A 470 -11.57 -1.55 13.50
C LEU A 470 -12.26 -2.92 13.52
N PRO A 471 -13.22 -3.25 12.62
CA PRO A 471 -13.80 -4.59 12.56
C PRO A 471 -12.83 -5.74 12.31
N VAL A 472 -11.61 -5.48 11.82
CA VAL A 472 -10.58 -6.53 11.65
C VAL A 472 -10.05 -7.10 12.98
N TYR A 473 -10.39 -6.45 14.10
CA TYR A 473 -10.10 -6.91 15.45
C TYR A 473 -11.20 -7.81 16.04
N LEU A 474 -12.29 -8.05 15.31
CA LEU A 474 -13.31 -9.04 15.67
C LEU A 474 -12.74 -10.46 15.49
N GLY A 475 -12.82 -11.27 16.52
CA GLY A 475 -12.30 -12.63 16.54
C GLY A 475 -12.81 -13.42 17.75
N GLU A 476 -12.01 -14.35 18.20
CA GLU A 476 -12.38 -15.29 19.28
C GLU A 476 -12.32 -14.66 20.69
N ASP A 477 -11.80 -13.43 20.79
CA ASP A 477 -11.61 -12.72 22.06
C ASP A 477 -12.25 -11.31 22.04
N ASN A 478 -12.10 -10.57 23.15
CA ASN A 478 -12.64 -9.22 23.29
C ASN A 478 -11.77 -8.12 22.65
N SER A 479 -10.86 -8.47 21.73
CA SER A 479 -9.91 -7.53 21.12
C SER A 479 -10.61 -6.36 20.43
N PHE A 480 -11.79 -6.57 19.83
CA PHE A 480 -12.56 -5.48 19.23
C PHE A 480 -13.00 -4.42 20.25
N VAL A 481 -13.48 -4.84 21.40
CA VAL A 481 -13.89 -3.90 22.47
C VAL A 481 -12.66 -3.15 22.99
N HIS A 482 -11.57 -3.85 23.25
CA HIS A 482 -10.35 -3.26 23.76
C HIS A 482 -9.68 -2.32 22.75
N ILE A 483 -9.70 -2.61 21.44
CA ILE A 483 -9.16 -1.65 20.46
C ILE A 483 -10.01 -0.38 20.37
N CYS A 484 -11.33 -0.49 20.47
CA CYS A 484 -12.19 0.68 20.51
C CYS A 484 -11.88 1.57 21.71
N ILE A 485 -11.66 0.99 22.89
CA ILE A 485 -11.23 1.71 24.10
C ILE A 485 -9.85 2.33 23.90
N ALA A 486 -8.88 1.57 23.36
CA ALA A 486 -7.53 2.05 23.07
C ALA A 486 -7.53 3.27 22.13
N VAL A 487 -8.31 3.20 21.07
CA VAL A 487 -8.51 4.29 20.11
C VAL A 487 -9.16 5.50 20.79
N ALA A 488 -10.19 5.29 21.61
CA ALA A 488 -10.82 6.38 22.38
C ALA A 488 -9.80 7.06 23.32
N ILE A 489 -8.99 6.29 24.04
CA ILE A 489 -7.92 6.81 24.89
C ILE A 489 -6.93 7.64 24.05
N ALA A 490 -6.47 7.10 22.92
CA ALA A 490 -5.53 7.76 22.03
C ALA A 490 -6.10 9.09 21.50
N MET A 491 -7.34 9.08 21.02
CA MET A 491 -7.99 10.27 20.46
C MET A 491 -8.28 11.33 21.52
N VAL A 492 -8.88 10.96 22.64
CA VAL A 492 -9.25 11.91 23.69
C VAL A 492 -8.02 12.56 24.29
N SER A 493 -6.99 11.77 24.63
CA SER A 493 -5.75 12.31 25.18
C SER A 493 -5.01 13.22 24.19
N ALA A 494 -4.88 12.80 22.91
CA ALA A 494 -4.24 13.63 21.89
C ALA A 494 -5.00 14.94 21.63
N LEU A 495 -6.32 14.90 21.58
CA LEU A 495 -7.17 16.08 21.40
C LEU A 495 -7.00 17.06 22.57
N ILE A 496 -7.13 16.57 23.81
CA ILE A 496 -7.01 17.42 25.01
C ILE A 496 -5.61 18.05 25.10
N ILE A 497 -4.55 17.25 24.94
CA ILE A 497 -3.18 17.76 24.99
C ILE A 497 -2.95 18.80 23.89
N SER A 498 -3.39 18.51 22.66
CA SER A 498 -3.26 19.44 21.54
C SER A 498 -4.06 20.73 21.78
N TYR A 499 -5.31 20.61 22.23
CA TYR A 499 -6.15 21.77 22.56
C TYR A 499 -5.52 22.66 23.64
N ILE A 500 -4.91 22.08 24.68
CA ILE A 500 -4.27 22.83 25.77
C ILE A 500 -2.97 23.50 25.27
N THR A 501 -2.13 22.75 24.57
CA THR A 501 -0.75 23.15 24.25
C THR A 501 -0.62 23.98 22.99
N PHE A 502 -1.55 23.86 22.02
CA PHE A 502 -1.50 24.63 20.81
C PHE A 502 -1.64 26.14 21.09
N LYS A 503 -0.83 26.94 20.39
CA LYS A 503 -0.94 28.41 20.40
C LYS A 503 -1.01 28.86 18.95
N ASP A 504 -1.97 29.73 18.63
CA ASP A 504 -1.99 30.36 17.31
C ASP A 504 -0.68 31.12 17.08
N PRO A 505 -0.09 31.01 15.88
CA PRO A 505 1.05 31.87 15.54
C PRO A 505 0.61 33.34 15.62
N VAL A 506 1.46 34.15 16.22
CA VAL A 506 1.23 35.60 16.29
C VAL A 506 1.20 36.10 14.85
N GLN A 507 0.09 36.69 14.42
CA GLN A 507 0.07 37.44 13.16
C GLN A 507 1.00 38.63 13.35
N GLU A 508 2.18 38.57 12.75
CA GLU A 508 2.95 39.78 12.52
C GLU A 508 2.12 40.69 11.61
N LYS A 509 1.63 41.78 12.21
CA LYS A 509 0.87 42.83 11.53
C LYS A 509 1.76 43.62 10.61
#